data_8ae61b6a79e4ab5b527bde2656e02362
#
_entry.id   8ae61b6a79e4ab5b527bde2656e02362
#
_cell.length_a   1.000
_cell.length_b   1.000
_cell.length_c   1.000
_cell.angle_alpha   90.00
_cell.angle_beta   90.00
_cell.angle_gamma   90.00
#
_symmetry.space_group_name_H-M   'P 1'
#
loop_
_entity.id
_entity.type
_entity.pdbx_description
1 polymer ?
#
loop_
_entity_poly.entity_id
_entity_poly.type
_entity_poly.pdbx_seq_one_letter_code
_entity_poly.pdbx_strand_id
1 'polypeptide(L)'
;MIIALLIGLAGPAIAQSNDAIHLGVQTCGASTCHGAVQPWQNSTVLQNEFIIWSTHDAHSNAYKSLLSDRAKRISARLGLGPPEQAATCLNCHANNVPAEKQGKNFNIADGVGCESCHGGAENWLGTHVSGVSSRPELVAAGMYPTEDPIARAELCIGCHLPNPDRLVNHRLLAAGHPRLAFELDTFSVNQPAHARIDDDYRQRKPDHNGAKLWAVGQAVSARQQMRGLAQTMSRNANLFPELTFFECGSCHRPFDSAIGADRVRAGLGPGEPQLYDANLVMLRAIADAVDPDIAQRLKNQTRALHRASRQGAGAVARAANELAELADKLATRLNGTPPDRNDLRAILNTLASRQHAAKYVDFGAAEQTTMAVAAILETLGEAPDPGALDQLYDATQSPARFNSRGFANALAQLRESLKK
;
A
#
# COMPACT_ATOMS: atom_id res chain seq x y z
N MET A 1 -25.32 -37.53 24.55
CA MET A 1 -25.27 -36.13 24.11
C MET A 1 -23.81 -35.79 23.85
N ILE A 2 -23.35 -35.94 22.60
CA ILE A 2 -21.93 -35.73 22.19
C ILE A 2 -21.80 -34.31 21.69
N ILE A 3 -21.06 -33.50 22.46
CA ILE A 3 -20.72 -32.11 22.07
C ILE A 3 -19.53 -32.20 21.13
N ALA A 4 -19.77 -31.96 19.85
CA ALA A 4 -18.70 -31.79 18.85
C ALA A 4 -18.05 -30.41 19.01
N LEU A 5 -16.81 -30.41 19.47
CA LEU A 5 -15.96 -29.23 19.56
C LEU A 5 -15.45 -28.89 18.14
N LEU A 6 -16.05 -27.90 17.49
CA LEU A 6 -15.55 -27.33 16.24
C LEU A 6 -14.30 -26.49 16.56
N ILE A 7 -13.13 -27.08 16.40
CA ILE A 7 -11.85 -26.37 16.38
C ILE A 7 -11.76 -25.67 15.02
N GLY A 8 -12.00 -24.35 15.03
CA GLY A 8 -11.75 -23.51 13.88
C GLY A 8 -10.25 -23.51 13.59
N LEU A 9 -9.85 -24.08 12.47
CA LEU A 9 -8.51 -23.96 11.91
C LEU A 9 -8.33 -22.51 11.43
N ALA A 10 -7.80 -21.65 12.29
CA ALA A 10 -7.18 -20.41 11.82
C ALA A 10 -5.99 -20.83 10.94
N GLY A 11 -6.08 -20.56 9.64
CA GLY A 11 -4.96 -20.74 8.73
C GLY A 11 -3.75 -19.93 9.24
N PRO A 12 -2.53 -20.45 9.10
CA PRO A 12 -1.35 -19.73 9.54
C PRO A 12 -1.26 -18.40 8.76
N ALA A 13 -1.23 -17.27 9.48
CA ALA A 13 -0.70 -16.05 8.92
C ALA A 13 0.71 -16.38 8.40
N ILE A 14 0.93 -16.19 7.10
CA ILE A 14 2.26 -16.34 6.49
C ILE A 14 3.11 -15.18 7.03
N ALA A 15 3.60 -15.33 8.25
CA ALA A 15 4.73 -14.54 8.69
C ALA A 15 5.89 -14.92 7.77
N GLN A 16 6.51 -13.94 7.09
CA GLN A 16 7.82 -14.19 6.52
C GLN A 16 8.64 -14.90 7.59
N SER A 17 9.08 -16.12 7.33
CA SER A 17 10.06 -16.74 8.21
C SER A 17 11.35 -15.93 8.03
N ASN A 18 11.55 -14.94 8.89
CA ASN A 18 12.80 -14.16 8.96
C ASN A 18 14.00 -15.02 9.36
N ASP A 19 13.86 -16.35 9.28
CA ASP A 19 14.86 -17.29 9.73
C ASP A 19 15.84 -17.74 8.65
N ALA A 20 15.51 -17.58 7.36
CA ALA A 20 16.40 -17.95 6.27
C ALA A 20 17.53 -16.93 6.08
N ILE A 21 18.71 -17.42 5.67
CA ILE A 21 19.83 -16.57 5.27
C ILE A 21 19.49 -15.91 3.94
N HIS A 22 19.76 -14.60 3.85
CA HIS A 22 19.69 -13.81 2.63
C HIS A 22 21.03 -13.93 1.88
N LEU A 23 21.00 -14.53 0.71
CA LEU A 23 22.22 -14.87 -0.04
C LEU A 23 22.84 -13.68 -0.80
N GLY A 24 22.05 -12.61 -1.00
CA GLY A 24 22.45 -11.41 -1.72
C GLY A 24 22.13 -11.44 -3.21
N VAL A 25 21.92 -10.26 -3.80
CA VAL A 25 21.43 -10.08 -5.18
C VAL A 25 22.37 -10.68 -6.22
N GLN A 26 23.69 -10.70 -5.96
CA GLN A 26 24.68 -11.30 -6.87
C GLN A 26 24.48 -12.81 -7.04
N THR A 27 23.90 -13.48 -6.07
CA THR A 27 23.55 -14.90 -6.16
C THR A 27 22.48 -15.16 -7.21
N CYS A 28 21.52 -14.23 -7.34
CA CYS A 28 20.45 -14.30 -8.34
C CYS A 28 20.89 -13.75 -9.70
N GLY A 29 21.81 -12.77 -9.71
CA GLY A 29 22.23 -11.98 -10.86
C GLY A 29 23.27 -12.63 -11.78
N ALA A 30 23.55 -13.94 -11.65
CA ALA A 30 24.42 -14.63 -12.59
C ALA A 30 23.81 -14.66 -14.01
N SER A 31 24.65 -14.54 -15.04
CA SER A 31 24.19 -14.47 -16.45
C SER A 31 23.43 -15.71 -16.93
N THR A 32 23.62 -16.83 -16.25
CA THR A 32 22.89 -18.10 -16.48
C THR A 32 21.61 -18.22 -15.67
N CYS A 33 21.31 -17.24 -14.82
CA CYS A 33 20.12 -17.18 -13.96
C CYS A 33 19.28 -15.97 -14.35
N HIS A 34 19.34 -14.89 -13.55
CA HIS A 34 18.52 -13.68 -13.78
C HIS A 34 19.31 -12.47 -14.28
N GLY A 35 20.59 -12.65 -14.65
CA GLY A 35 21.52 -11.58 -15.06
C GLY A 35 21.88 -11.60 -16.54
N ALA A 36 21.05 -12.19 -17.42
CA ALA A 36 21.27 -12.13 -18.86
C ALA A 36 21.18 -10.68 -19.35
N VAL A 37 22.22 -10.20 -20.06
CA VAL A 37 22.27 -8.83 -20.58
C VAL A 37 21.21 -8.58 -21.63
N GLN A 38 20.89 -9.62 -22.43
CA GLN A 38 19.77 -9.61 -23.36
C GLN A 38 18.72 -10.65 -22.92
N PRO A 39 17.43 -10.38 -23.08
CA PRO A 39 16.39 -11.35 -22.81
C PRO A 39 16.64 -12.67 -23.56
N TRP A 40 16.46 -13.80 -22.90
CA TRP A 40 16.60 -15.09 -23.53
C TRP A 40 15.60 -15.23 -24.69
N GLN A 41 16.13 -15.75 -25.82
CA GLN A 41 15.31 -16.05 -26.98
C GLN A 41 14.69 -17.44 -26.82
N ASN A 42 13.47 -17.60 -27.31
CA ASN A 42 12.73 -18.88 -27.23
C ASN A 42 12.54 -19.41 -25.79
N SER A 43 12.47 -18.53 -24.82
CA SER A 43 12.17 -18.86 -23.44
C SER A 43 11.01 -18.03 -22.94
N THR A 44 10.13 -18.65 -22.12
CA THR A 44 9.03 -17.99 -21.44
C THR A 44 9.50 -17.15 -20.25
N VAL A 45 10.76 -17.40 -19.78
CA VAL A 45 11.44 -16.63 -18.74
C VAL A 45 12.61 -15.90 -19.37
N LEU A 46 12.64 -14.59 -19.22
CA LEU A 46 13.60 -13.72 -19.93
C LEU A 46 14.99 -13.74 -19.33
N GLN A 47 15.15 -14.16 -18.07
CA GLN A 47 16.42 -14.28 -17.34
C GLN A 47 17.21 -12.96 -17.24
N ASN A 48 16.56 -11.80 -17.36
CA ASN A 48 17.19 -10.47 -17.29
C ASN A 48 16.65 -9.59 -16.16
N GLU A 49 15.99 -10.20 -15.18
CA GLU A 49 15.30 -9.52 -14.08
C GLU A 49 16.27 -8.70 -13.22
N PHE A 50 17.47 -9.21 -12.99
CA PHE A 50 18.52 -8.47 -12.28
C PHE A 50 18.97 -7.21 -13.03
N ILE A 51 19.07 -7.28 -14.36
CA ILE A 51 19.44 -6.12 -15.18
C ILE A 51 18.34 -5.06 -15.10
N ILE A 52 17.07 -5.46 -15.23
CA ILE A 52 15.94 -4.54 -15.11
C ILE A 52 15.93 -3.88 -13.73
N TRP A 53 16.04 -4.67 -12.66
CA TRP A 53 16.09 -4.15 -11.29
C TRP A 53 17.25 -3.18 -11.08
N SER A 54 18.45 -3.54 -11.49
CA SER A 54 19.65 -2.73 -11.23
C SER A 54 19.70 -1.42 -12.03
N THR A 55 19.05 -1.37 -13.20
CA THR A 55 19.10 -0.21 -14.11
C THR A 55 17.86 0.67 -14.07
N HIS A 56 16.68 0.11 -13.81
CA HIS A 56 15.41 0.82 -13.96
C HIS A 56 14.57 0.86 -12.67
N ASP A 57 14.75 -0.06 -11.73
CA ASP A 57 13.94 -0.11 -10.52
C ASP A 57 14.53 0.81 -9.43
N ALA A 58 13.69 1.72 -8.93
CA ALA A 58 14.05 2.66 -7.87
C ALA A 58 14.50 1.95 -6.58
N HIS A 59 14.05 0.71 -6.35
CA HIS A 59 14.42 -0.09 -5.18
C HIS A 59 15.92 -0.39 -5.13
N SER A 60 16.60 -0.56 -6.27
CA SER A 60 18.06 -0.72 -6.34
C SER A 60 18.84 0.52 -5.89
N ASN A 61 18.19 1.68 -5.91
CA ASN A 61 18.77 2.96 -5.50
C ASN A 61 18.34 3.39 -4.10
N ALA A 62 17.55 2.57 -3.40
CA ALA A 62 17.00 2.95 -2.10
C ALA A 62 18.09 3.26 -1.07
N TYR A 63 19.13 2.41 -0.95
CA TYR A 63 20.28 2.68 -0.07
C TYR A 63 21.07 3.91 -0.51
N LYS A 64 21.29 4.09 -1.81
CA LYS A 64 22.02 5.25 -2.34
C LYS A 64 21.34 6.57 -1.98
N SER A 65 20.01 6.58 -1.86
CA SER A 65 19.26 7.76 -1.45
C SER A 65 19.63 8.24 -0.04
N LEU A 66 20.08 7.33 0.84
CA LEU A 66 20.55 7.64 2.19
C LEU A 66 21.87 8.43 2.19
N LEU A 67 22.68 8.28 1.15
CA LEU A 67 23.96 8.99 1.01
C LEU A 67 23.78 10.45 0.56
N SER A 68 22.56 10.85 0.20
CA SER A 68 22.27 12.20 -0.28
C SER A 68 22.34 13.26 0.84
N ASP A 69 22.62 14.50 0.45
CA ASP A 69 22.61 15.63 1.38
C ASP A 69 21.25 15.84 2.05
N ARG A 70 20.17 15.49 1.36
CA ARG A 70 18.82 15.52 1.96
C ARG A 70 18.71 14.53 3.12
N ALA A 71 19.10 13.29 2.92
CA ALA A 71 19.06 12.27 3.96
C ALA A 71 19.95 12.63 5.15
N LYS A 72 21.16 13.15 4.90
CA LYS A 72 22.09 13.63 5.95
C LYS A 72 21.48 14.75 6.76
N ARG A 73 20.81 15.73 6.12
CA ARG A 73 20.10 16.81 6.85
C ARG A 73 18.93 16.30 7.68
N ILE A 74 18.15 15.35 7.17
CA ILE A 74 17.06 14.71 7.91
C ILE A 74 17.61 14.00 9.15
N SER A 75 18.61 13.16 8.95
CA SER A 75 19.23 12.39 10.04
C SER A 75 19.83 13.29 11.11
N ALA A 76 20.54 14.36 10.71
CA ALA A 76 21.10 15.36 11.63
C ALA A 76 20.03 16.07 12.48
N ARG A 77 18.88 16.47 11.87
CA ARG A 77 17.76 17.07 12.60
C ARG A 77 17.13 16.13 13.62
N LEU A 78 17.26 14.83 13.42
CA LEU A 78 16.71 13.82 14.30
C LEU A 78 17.73 13.27 15.31
N GLY A 79 19.02 13.60 15.15
CA GLY A 79 20.10 13.10 15.99
C GLY A 79 20.42 11.61 15.79
N LEU A 80 20.20 11.08 14.56
CA LEU A 80 20.33 9.64 14.26
C LEU A 80 21.73 9.21 13.82
N GLY A 81 22.68 10.15 13.61
CA GLY A 81 24.00 9.86 13.03
C GLY A 81 23.93 9.66 11.51
N PRO A 82 24.87 8.92 10.89
CA PRO A 82 24.85 8.65 9.45
C PRO A 82 23.58 7.89 9.03
N PRO A 83 22.79 8.39 8.05
CA PRO A 83 21.50 7.75 7.71
C PRO A 83 21.68 6.33 7.17
N GLU A 84 22.81 6.03 6.51
CA GLU A 84 23.14 4.70 5.99
C GLU A 84 23.54 3.68 7.09
N GLN A 85 23.57 4.10 8.35
CA GLN A 85 23.81 3.25 9.53
C GLN A 85 22.63 3.26 10.49
N ALA A 86 21.66 4.14 10.29
CA ALA A 86 20.52 4.28 11.16
C ALA A 86 19.43 3.23 10.82
N ALA A 87 19.09 2.35 11.74
CA ALA A 87 18.07 1.31 11.56
C ALA A 87 16.72 1.90 11.11
N THR A 88 16.34 3.07 11.64
CA THR A 88 15.14 3.81 11.22
C THR A 88 15.10 4.08 9.71
N CYS A 89 16.24 4.31 9.07
CA CYS A 89 16.35 4.53 7.64
C CYS A 89 16.47 3.20 6.89
N LEU A 90 17.39 2.34 7.34
CA LEU A 90 17.71 1.08 6.68
C LEU A 90 16.51 0.14 6.56
N ASN A 91 15.60 0.14 7.54
CA ASN A 91 14.43 -0.74 7.55
C ASN A 91 13.51 -0.60 6.32
N CYS A 92 13.58 0.54 5.60
CA CYS A 92 12.83 0.78 4.37
C CYS A 92 13.74 0.98 3.14
N HIS A 93 15.01 1.39 3.36
CA HIS A 93 15.93 1.75 2.28
C HIS A 93 16.97 0.66 1.98
N ALA A 94 16.91 -0.48 2.67
CA ALA A 94 17.79 -1.62 2.43
C ALA A 94 17.11 -2.94 2.80
N ASN A 95 17.68 -4.03 2.37
CA ASN A 95 17.39 -5.36 2.89
C ASN A 95 18.08 -5.50 4.26
N ASN A 96 17.48 -4.87 5.29
CA ASN A 96 18.09 -4.74 6.62
C ASN A 96 17.82 -5.97 7.48
N VAL A 97 18.58 -7.04 7.24
CA VAL A 97 18.51 -8.27 8.04
C VAL A 97 19.67 -8.35 9.03
N PRO A 98 19.51 -9.05 10.17
CA PRO A 98 20.57 -9.24 11.15
C PRO A 98 21.83 -9.89 10.54
N ALA A 99 22.99 -9.61 11.12
CA ALA A 99 24.29 -10.05 10.56
C ALA A 99 24.37 -11.58 10.39
N GLU A 100 23.80 -12.33 11.32
CA GLU A 100 23.73 -13.81 11.28
C GLU A 100 22.82 -14.35 10.17
N LYS A 101 22.03 -13.50 9.52
CA LYS A 101 21.17 -13.80 8.38
C LYS A 101 21.74 -13.31 7.05
N GLN A 102 22.96 -12.80 7.04
CA GLN A 102 23.66 -12.28 5.86
C GLN A 102 24.57 -13.36 5.29
N GLY A 103 24.26 -13.82 4.08
CA GLY A 103 25.09 -14.78 3.35
C GLY A 103 26.33 -14.14 2.75
N LYS A 104 27.20 -14.96 2.16
CA LYS A 104 28.52 -14.54 1.66
C LYS A 104 28.46 -13.41 0.63
N ASN A 105 27.43 -13.38 -0.22
CA ASN A 105 27.27 -12.38 -1.29
C ASN A 105 26.31 -11.26 -0.89
N PHE A 106 25.89 -11.23 0.37
CA PHE A 106 25.00 -10.19 0.88
C PHE A 106 25.73 -8.84 0.94
N ASN A 107 25.08 -7.80 0.44
CA ASN A 107 25.57 -6.43 0.54
C ASN A 107 24.39 -5.49 0.82
N ILE A 108 24.39 -4.84 1.97
CA ILE A 108 23.33 -3.91 2.36
C ILE A 108 23.21 -2.71 1.40
N ALA A 109 24.32 -2.34 0.73
CA ALA A 109 24.33 -1.24 -0.24
C ALA A 109 23.60 -1.55 -1.55
N ASP A 110 23.19 -2.80 -1.77
CA ASP A 110 22.31 -3.17 -2.89
C ASP A 110 20.88 -2.62 -2.73
N GLY A 111 20.56 -2.06 -1.57
CA GLY A 111 19.25 -1.44 -1.31
C GLY A 111 18.16 -2.48 -1.07
N VAL A 112 17.00 -2.29 -1.67
CA VAL A 112 15.87 -3.24 -1.60
C VAL A 112 16.01 -4.22 -2.77
N GLY A 113 16.72 -5.33 -2.50
CA GLY A 113 17.08 -6.34 -3.50
C GLY A 113 16.04 -7.46 -3.63
N CYS A 114 16.41 -8.48 -4.41
CA CYS A 114 15.51 -9.60 -4.78
C CYS A 114 14.88 -10.26 -3.55
N GLU A 115 15.65 -10.58 -2.54
CA GLU A 115 15.22 -11.27 -1.33
C GLU A 115 14.39 -10.39 -0.38
N SER A 116 14.37 -9.06 -0.58
CA SER A 116 13.44 -8.18 0.15
C SER A 116 11.98 -8.43 -0.26
N CYS A 117 11.77 -8.90 -1.50
CA CYS A 117 10.46 -9.23 -2.04
C CYS A 117 10.21 -10.73 -2.08
N HIS A 118 11.23 -11.54 -2.38
CA HIS A 118 11.08 -12.97 -2.56
C HIS A 118 11.40 -13.82 -1.32
N GLY A 119 11.83 -13.19 -0.21
CA GLY A 119 12.27 -13.87 1.00
C GLY A 119 13.69 -14.41 0.89
N GLY A 120 14.35 -14.67 2.04
CA GLY A 120 15.70 -15.24 2.09
C GLY A 120 15.79 -16.55 1.33
N ALA A 121 16.80 -16.67 0.46
CA ALA A 121 16.82 -17.71 -0.56
C ALA A 121 17.48 -19.03 -0.11
N GLU A 122 18.05 -19.09 1.09
CA GLU A 122 18.79 -20.25 1.58
C GLU A 122 18.06 -21.58 1.38
N ASN A 123 16.78 -21.62 1.75
CA ASN A 123 16.02 -22.87 1.81
C ASN A 123 15.33 -23.27 0.49
N TRP A 124 15.13 -22.31 -0.42
CA TRP A 124 14.39 -22.57 -1.66
C TRP A 124 15.24 -22.46 -2.94
N LEU A 125 16.44 -21.86 -2.89
CA LEU A 125 17.26 -21.65 -4.08
C LEU A 125 17.59 -22.96 -4.80
N GLY A 126 18.02 -23.99 -4.06
CA GLY A 126 18.41 -25.29 -4.64
C GLY A 126 17.28 -25.95 -5.41
N THR A 127 16.08 -25.97 -4.84
CA THR A 127 14.89 -26.55 -5.48
C THR A 127 14.36 -25.67 -6.60
N HIS A 128 14.49 -24.34 -6.49
CA HIS A 128 14.14 -23.41 -7.55
C HIS A 128 15.00 -23.63 -8.80
N VAL A 129 16.32 -23.73 -8.67
CA VAL A 129 17.21 -23.90 -9.83
C VAL A 129 17.14 -25.30 -10.44
N SER A 130 16.69 -26.30 -9.70
CA SER A 130 16.50 -27.64 -10.23
C SER A 130 15.31 -27.73 -11.22
N GLY A 131 14.39 -26.77 -11.16
CA GLY A 131 13.20 -26.71 -12.02
C GLY A 131 12.14 -27.79 -11.76
N VAL A 132 12.31 -28.60 -10.71
CA VAL A 132 11.39 -29.73 -10.40
C VAL A 132 10.32 -29.35 -9.38
N SER A 133 10.53 -28.27 -8.60
CA SER A 133 9.58 -27.87 -7.56
C SER A 133 8.46 -27.00 -8.12
N SER A 134 7.25 -27.31 -7.69
CA SER A 134 6.06 -26.50 -7.93
C SER A 134 6.12 -25.19 -7.13
N ARG A 135 5.34 -24.18 -7.56
CA ARG A 135 5.25 -22.91 -6.83
C ARG A 135 4.82 -23.07 -5.35
N PRO A 136 3.80 -23.89 -5.00
CA PRO A 136 3.45 -24.16 -3.60
C PRO A 136 4.61 -24.76 -2.78
N GLU A 137 5.42 -25.64 -3.35
CA GLU A 137 6.59 -26.22 -2.67
C GLU A 137 7.66 -25.17 -2.41
N LEU A 138 7.91 -24.25 -3.36
CA LEU A 138 8.82 -23.13 -3.17
C LEU A 138 8.33 -22.19 -2.08
N VAL A 139 7.02 -21.88 -2.05
CA VAL A 139 6.41 -21.08 -0.98
C VAL A 139 6.54 -21.79 0.38
N ALA A 140 6.31 -23.09 0.44
CA ALA A 140 6.49 -23.87 1.66
C ALA A 140 7.95 -23.89 2.13
N ALA A 141 8.91 -23.78 1.20
CA ALA A 141 10.34 -23.63 1.50
C ALA A 141 10.77 -22.21 1.90
N GLY A 142 9.85 -21.25 1.88
CA GLY A 142 10.10 -19.87 2.33
C GLY A 142 10.16 -18.81 1.23
N MET A 143 9.93 -19.16 -0.04
CA MET A 143 9.79 -18.16 -1.10
C MET A 143 8.50 -17.36 -0.90
N TYR A 144 8.58 -16.05 -0.86
CA TYR A 144 7.42 -15.20 -0.61
C TYR A 144 6.43 -15.21 -1.80
N PRO A 145 5.11 -15.36 -1.57
CA PRO A 145 4.12 -15.47 -2.64
C PRO A 145 3.71 -14.11 -3.20
N THR A 146 4.61 -13.46 -3.94
CA THR A 146 4.38 -12.13 -4.53
C THR A 146 3.26 -12.09 -5.56
N GLU A 147 2.81 -13.24 -6.06
CA GLU A 147 1.66 -13.38 -6.98
C GLU A 147 0.31 -13.27 -6.28
N ASP A 148 0.24 -13.55 -4.97
CA ASP A 148 -0.99 -13.35 -4.20
C ASP A 148 -1.18 -11.85 -3.89
N PRO A 149 -2.32 -11.23 -4.26
CA PRO A 149 -2.54 -9.81 -4.07
C PRO A 149 -2.50 -9.35 -2.61
N ILE A 150 -2.97 -10.19 -1.66
CA ILE A 150 -2.92 -9.85 -0.23
C ILE A 150 -1.47 -9.85 0.25
N ALA A 151 -0.71 -10.91 -0.06
CA ALA A 151 0.68 -11.01 0.33
C ALA A 151 1.52 -9.90 -0.31
N ARG A 152 1.30 -9.60 -1.59
CA ARG A 152 1.98 -8.47 -2.28
C ARG A 152 1.67 -7.14 -1.60
N ALA A 153 0.41 -6.86 -1.28
CA ALA A 153 0.03 -5.65 -0.57
C ALA A 153 0.74 -5.55 0.79
N GLU A 154 0.72 -6.62 1.59
CA GLU A 154 1.41 -6.67 2.90
C GLU A 154 2.90 -6.38 2.78
N LEU A 155 3.55 -6.95 1.78
CA LEU A 155 4.96 -6.71 1.48
C LEU A 155 5.24 -5.24 1.19
N CYS A 156 4.54 -4.66 0.23
CA CYS A 156 4.76 -3.28 -0.23
C CYS A 156 4.47 -2.26 0.88
N ILE A 157 3.31 -2.39 1.56
CA ILE A 157 2.93 -1.46 2.62
C ILE A 157 3.83 -1.55 3.86
N GLY A 158 4.60 -2.63 4.00
CA GLY A 158 5.62 -2.73 5.04
C GLY A 158 6.62 -1.56 5.05
N CYS A 159 6.86 -0.94 3.89
CA CYS A 159 7.72 0.25 3.73
C CYS A 159 6.96 1.48 3.21
N HIS A 160 5.88 1.30 2.44
CA HIS A 160 5.17 2.38 1.74
C HIS A 160 3.99 2.98 2.53
N LEU A 161 3.61 2.41 3.66
CA LEU A 161 2.62 3.00 4.58
C LEU A 161 3.14 3.01 6.02
N PRO A 162 2.66 3.94 6.86
CA PRO A 162 3.00 3.95 8.28
C PRO A 162 2.57 2.64 8.95
N ASN A 163 3.51 1.96 9.59
CA ASN A 163 3.22 0.83 10.47
C ASN A 163 4.05 0.96 11.77
N PRO A 164 3.64 0.34 12.88
CA PRO A 164 4.27 0.56 14.19
C PRO A 164 5.75 0.22 14.26
N ASP A 165 6.22 -0.73 13.45
CA ASP A 165 7.59 -1.21 13.48
C ASP A 165 8.51 -0.44 12.52
N ARG A 166 7.91 0.24 11.51
CA ARG A 166 8.58 1.06 10.49
C ARG A 166 7.85 2.39 10.31
N LEU A 167 7.71 3.13 11.40
CA LEU A 167 6.86 4.32 11.43
C LEU A 167 7.59 5.55 10.89
N VAL A 168 7.14 6.04 9.74
CA VAL A 168 7.45 7.41 9.31
C VAL A 168 6.57 8.35 10.13
N ASN A 169 7.05 8.68 11.32
CA ASN A 169 6.34 9.50 12.29
C ASN A 169 6.37 11.00 11.94
N HIS A 170 5.57 11.80 12.63
CA HIS A 170 5.49 13.24 12.36
C HIS A 170 6.84 13.96 12.53
N ARG A 171 7.73 13.51 13.46
CA ARG A 171 9.07 14.08 13.61
C ARG A 171 9.94 13.85 12.37
N LEU A 172 9.83 12.66 11.75
CA LEU A 172 10.56 12.32 10.53
C LEU A 172 10.05 13.16 9.34
N LEU A 173 8.72 13.34 9.24
CA LEU A 173 8.11 14.23 8.25
C LEU A 173 8.55 15.69 8.46
N ALA A 174 8.52 16.18 9.70
CA ALA A 174 8.98 17.54 10.05
C ALA A 174 10.48 17.74 9.79
N ALA A 175 11.29 16.69 9.87
CA ALA A 175 12.70 16.73 9.51
C ALA A 175 12.94 16.82 8.00
N GLY A 176 11.91 16.56 7.16
CA GLY A 176 11.95 16.70 5.71
C GLY A 176 11.83 15.40 4.91
N HIS A 177 11.49 14.28 5.56
CA HIS A 177 11.15 13.05 4.86
C HIS A 177 9.85 13.25 4.06
N PRO A 178 9.72 12.72 2.84
CA PRO A 178 8.48 12.78 2.10
C PRO A 178 7.34 12.07 2.83
N ARG A 179 6.11 12.54 2.60
CA ARG A 179 4.91 11.81 3.00
C ARG A 179 4.87 10.47 2.24
N LEU A 180 4.49 9.43 2.93
CA LEU A 180 4.20 8.16 2.28
C LEU A 180 2.82 8.21 1.64
N ALA A 181 2.74 7.76 0.39
CA ALA A 181 1.51 7.52 -0.34
C ALA A 181 1.67 6.20 -1.09
N PHE A 182 0.65 5.38 -1.09
CA PHE A 182 0.71 4.07 -1.73
C PHE A 182 -0.66 3.64 -2.23
N GLU A 183 -0.68 3.08 -3.42
CA GLU A 183 -1.78 2.32 -3.97
C GLU A 183 -1.21 1.15 -4.78
N LEU A 184 -1.72 -0.07 -4.53
CA LEU A 184 -1.05 -1.29 -4.97
C LEU A 184 -0.96 -1.44 -6.48
N ASP A 185 -2.02 -1.11 -7.22
CA ASP A 185 -2.03 -1.23 -8.67
C ASP A 185 -1.11 -0.18 -9.32
N THR A 186 -1.29 1.08 -8.98
CA THR A 186 -0.46 2.19 -9.48
C THR A 186 1.04 1.95 -9.24
N PHE A 187 1.40 1.48 -8.04
CA PHE A 187 2.79 1.19 -7.72
C PHE A 187 3.31 -0.05 -8.43
N SER A 188 2.46 -1.07 -8.64
CA SER A 188 2.82 -2.26 -9.42
C SER A 188 3.03 -1.96 -10.90
N VAL A 189 2.23 -1.06 -11.48
CA VAL A 189 2.38 -0.61 -12.88
C VAL A 189 3.63 0.25 -13.05
N ASN A 190 3.93 1.13 -12.08
CA ASN A 190 5.10 2.00 -12.12
C ASN A 190 6.42 1.28 -11.80
N GLN A 191 6.37 0.12 -11.16
CA GLN A 191 7.56 -0.71 -10.96
C GLN A 191 7.94 -1.35 -12.29
N PRO A 192 9.21 -1.27 -12.73
CA PRO A 192 9.65 -1.94 -13.95
C PRO A 192 9.34 -3.42 -13.92
N ALA A 193 8.60 -3.90 -14.91
CA ALA A 193 8.17 -5.29 -14.95
C ALA A 193 9.36 -6.24 -15.08
N HIS A 194 9.45 -7.20 -14.18
CA HIS A 194 10.46 -8.27 -14.21
C HIS A 194 10.09 -9.40 -15.19
N ALA A 195 8.95 -9.29 -15.86
CA ALA A 195 8.49 -10.27 -16.83
C ALA A 195 7.72 -9.57 -17.96
N ARG A 196 7.73 -10.18 -19.15
CA ARG A 196 6.81 -9.77 -20.21
C ARG A 196 5.44 -10.35 -19.91
N ILE A 197 4.42 -9.49 -19.82
CA ILE A 197 3.02 -9.90 -19.65
C ILE A 197 2.44 -10.16 -21.06
N ASP A 198 2.79 -11.32 -21.60
CA ASP A 198 2.28 -11.84 -22.88
C ASP A 198 1.30 -13.00 -22.65
N ASP A 199 0.88 -13.64 -23.73
CA ASP A 199 -0.11 -14.73 -23.63
C ASP A 199 0.43 -15.96 -22.87
N ASP A 200 1.74 -16.25 -22.99
CA ASP A 200 2.37 -17.31 -22.22
C ASP A 200 2.38 -16.97 -20.72
N TYR A 201 2.69 -15.71 -20.35
CA TYR A 201 2.62 -15.28 -18.96
C TYR A 201 1.20 -15.43 -18.40
N ARG A 202 0.18 -15.00 -19.16
CA ARG A 202 -1.24 -15.10 -18.76
C ARG A 202 -1.72 -16.53 -18.60
N GLN A 203 -1.19 -17.47 -19.41
CA GLN A 203 -1.53 -18.90 -19.27
C GLN A 203 -0.95 -19.52 -18.00
N ARG A 204 0.21 -19.07 -17.55
CA ARG A 204 0.93 -19.68 -16.40
C ARG A 204 0.73 -18.96 -15.08
N LYS A 205 0.31 -17.72 -15.10
CA LYS A 205 0.15 -16.86 -13.92
C LYS A 205 -1.30 -16.42 -13.78
N PRO A 206 -1.75 -16.16 -12.54
CA PRO A 206 -3.05 -15.54 -12.32
C PRO A 206 -3.20 -14.27 -13.17
N ASP A 207 -4.40 -14.04 -13.66
CA ASP A 207 -4.70 -12.87 -14.48
C ASP A 207 -4.35 -11.57 -13.74
N HIS A 208 -3.56 -10.73 -14.40
CA HIS A 208 -3.19 -9.43 -13.86
C HIS A 208 -4.39 -8.48 -14.04
N ASN A 209 -5.18 -8.32 -13.00
CA ASN A 209 -6.36 -7.46 -12.98
C ASN A 209 -6.06 -6.25 -12.08
N GLY A 210 -5.85 -5.08 -12.69
CA GLY A 210 -5.53 -3.85 -11.99
C GLY A 210 -6.59 -3.46 -10.95
N ALA A 211 -7.86 -3.57 -11.31
CA ALA A 211 -8.95 -3.28 -10.37
C ALA A 211 -9.01 -4.26 -9.19
N LYS A 212 -8.64 -5.55 -9.39
CA LYS A 212 -8.48 -6.50 -8.29
C LYS A 212 -7.33 -6.08 -7.37
N LEU A 213 -6.16 -5.75 -7.95
CA LEU A 213 -5.00 -5.28 -7.17
C LEU A 213 -5.34 -4.02 -6.39
N TRP A 214 -5.98 -3.03 -7.05
CA TRP A 214 -6.46 -1.83 -6.40
C TRP A 214 -7.41 -2.15 -5.23
N ALA A 215 -8.45 -2.93 -5.45
CA ALA A 215 -9.48 -3.20 -4.44
C ALA A 215 -8.92 -3.98 -3.23
N VAL A 216 -8.12 -5.03 -3.48
CA VAL A 216 -7.42 -5.78 -2.42
C VAL A 216 -6.42 -4.88 -1.70
N GLY A 217 -5.64 -4.09 -2.45
CA GLY A 217 -4.68 -3.12 -1.90
C GLY A 217 -5.33 -2.11 -0.96
N GLN A 218 -6.51 -1.57 -1.30
CA GLN A 218 -7.26 -0.67 -0.44
C GLN A 218 -7.69 -1.34 0.87
N ALA A 219 -8.16 -2.59 0.79
CA ALA A 219 -8.59 -3.34 1.97
C ALA A 219 -7.42 -3.67 2.90
N VAL A 220 -6.29 -4.15 2.35
CA VAL A 220 -5.08 -4.45 3.11
C VAL A 220 -4.48 -3.19 3.72
N SER A 221 -4.44 -2.07 2.97
CA SER A 221 -3.97 -0.77 3.46
C SER A 221 -4.82 -0.25 4.61
N ALA A 222 -6.15 -0.29 4.48
CA ALA A 222 -7.07 0.09 5.55
C ALA A 222 -6.86 -0.78 6.80
N ARG A 223 -6.77 -2.10 6.64
CA ARG A 223 -6.48 -3.04 7.72
C ARG A 223 -5.18 -2.68 8.45
N GLN A 224 -4.09 -2.48 7.71
CA GLN A 224 -2.79 -2.20 8.29
C GLN A 224 -2.74 -0.85 9.00
N GLN A 225 -3.34 0.18 8.41
CA GLN A 225 -3.45 1.50 9.04
C GLN A 225 -4.24 1.44 10.34
N MET A 226 -5.36 0.72 10.37
CA MET A 226 -6.18 0.58 11.57
C MET A 226 -5.48 -0.25 12.65
N ARG A 227 -4.80 -1.34 12.31
CA ARG A 227 -3.95 -2.09 13.24
C ARG A 227 -2.82 -1.23 13.80
N GLY A 228 -2.14 -0.46 12.92
CA GLY A 228 -1.08 0.46 13.32
C GLY A 228 -1.56 1.55 14.28
N LEU A 229 -2.71 2.14 13.99
CA LEU A 229 -3.36 3.11 14.86
C LEU A 229 -3.70 2.50 16.23
N ALA A 230 -4.36 1.34 16.25
CA ALA A 230 -4.73 0.64 17.47
C ALA A 230 -3.52 0.30 18.34
N GLN A 231 -2.46 -0.24 17.73
CA GLN A 231 -1.24 -0.62 18.43
C GLN A 231 -0.50 0.61 19.00
N THR A 232 -0.41 1.69 18.21
CA THR A 232 0.23 2.94 18.66
C THR A 232 -0.55 3.58 19.79
N MET A 233 -1.89 3.60 19.72
CA MET A 233 -2.74 4.12 20.78
C MET A 233 -2.68 3.27 22.06
N SER A 234 -2.48 1.96 21.95
CA SER A 234 -2.36 1.07 23.12
C SER A 234 -0.98 1.17 23.79
N ARG A 235 0.09 1.43 23.01
CA ARG A 235 1.46 1.56 23.53
C ARG A 235 1.74 2.94 24.16
N ASN A 236 1.12 4.00 23.65
CA ASN A 236 1.39 5.38 24.04
C ASN A 236 0.22 5.95 24.86
N ALA A 237 0.30 5.79 26.18
CA ALA A 237 -0.57 6.51 27.12
C ALA A 237 -0.22 8.03 27.22
N ASN A 238 0.56 8.56 26.29
CA ASN A 238 1.01 9.95 26.27
C ASN A 238 -0.13 10.91 25.90
N LEU A 239 -0.03 12.14 26.39
CA LEU A 239 -1.01 13.22 26.18
C LEU A 239 -1.22 13.57 24.71
N PHE A 240 -0.22 13.28 23.85
CA PHE A 240 -0.28 13.53 22.41
C PHE A 240 -0.12 12.22 21.63
N PRO A 241 -1.15 11.83 20.84
CA PRO A 241 -1.05 10.70 19.92
C PRO A 241 -0.03 11.01 18.81
N GLU A 242 0.46 9.95 18.14
CA GLU A 242 1.31 10.11 16.97
C GLU A 242 0.54 10.79 15.82
N LEU A 243 1.00 11.98 15.42
CA LEU A 243 0.26 12.87 14.51
C LEU A 243 0.23 12.35 13.05
N THR A 244 1.08 11.39 12.69
CA THR A 244 1.07 10.79 11.35
C THR A 244 -0.22 10.04 11.01
N PHE A 245 -1.01 9.67 12.05
CA PHE A 245 -2.32 9.05 11.86
C PHE A 245 -3.47 10.04 11.65
N PHE A 246 -3.17 11.33 11.62
CA PHE A 246 -4.16 12.37 11.36
C PHE A 246 -3.99 12.93 9.95
N GLU A 247 -5.10 13.44 9.41
CA GLU A 247 -5.09 14.14 8.12
C GLU A 247 -4.27 15.44 8.24
N CYS A 248 -3.24 15.56 7.42
CA CYS A 248 -2.29 16.67 7.47
C CYS A 248 -2.97 18.03 7.35
N GLY A 249 -3.94 18.13 6.46
CA GLY A 249 -4.76 19.32 6.26
C GLY A 249 -5.63 19.68 7.47
N SER A 250 -5.80 18.82 8.46
CA SER A 250 -6.48 19.18 9.70
C SER A 250 -5.74 20.25 10.51
N CYS A 251 -4.40 20.30 10.36
CA CYS A 251 -3.55 21.24 11.06
C CYS A 251 -2.75 22.15 10.10
N HIS A 252 -2.30 21.60 8.95
CA HIS A 252 -1.46 22.29 7.98
C HIS A 252 -2.28 22.88 6.82
N ARG A 253 -3.13 23.85 7.10
CA ARG A 253 -3.85 24.61 6.06
C ARG A 253 -3.91 26.11 6.36
N PRO A 254 -4.11 26.95 5.31
CA PRO A 254 -4.43 28.36 5.51
C PRO A 254 -5.67 28.51 6.41
N PHE A 255 -5.70 29.59 7.19
CA PHE A 255 -6.86 29.94 7.99
C PHE A 255 -7.97 30.40 7.03
N ASP A 256 -8.88 29.47 6.67
CA ASP A 256 -10.01 29.73 5.80
C ASP A 256 -11.31 29.42 6.55
N SER A 257 -12.28 30.31 6.43
CA SER A 257 -13.61 30.20 7.05
C SER A 257 -14.46 29.01 6.55
N ALA A 258 -14.10 28.43 5.40
CA ALA A 258 -14.79 27.24 4.85
C ALA A 258 -14.55 25.94 5.67
N ILE A 259 -13.60 25.95 6.60
CA ILE A 259 -13.18 24.79 7.41
C ILE A 259 -14.32 24.19 8.26
N GLY A 260 -15.30 25.00 8.69
CA GLY A 260 -16.34 24.59 9.62
C GLY A 260 -17.40 23.67 9.02
N ALA A 261 -17.82 23.92 7.79
CA ALA A 261 -18.93 23.18 7.16
C ALA A 261 -18.55 21.76 6.74
N ASP A 262 -17.32 21.54 6.33
CA ASP A 262 -16.85 20.25 5.82
C ASP A 262 -16.54 19.23 6.94
N ARG A 263 -16.09 19.71 8.10
CA ARG A 263 -15.83 18.86 9.29
C ARG A 263 -17.11 18.34 9.95
N VAL A 264 -18.18 19.11 9.95
CA VAL A 264 -19.49 18.69 10.46
C VAL A 264 -20.02 17.47 9.69
N ARG A 265 -19.65 17.32 8.40
CA ARG A 265 -20.03 16.16 7.57
C ARG A 265 -19.33 14.87 8.00
N ALA A 266 -18.10 14.94 8.53
CA ALA A 266 -17.40 13.80 9.13
C ALA A 266 -17.86 13.49 10.56
N GLY A 267 -18.77 14.30 11.14
CA GLY A 267 -19.23 14.18 12.52
C GLY A 267 -18.26 14.75 13.54
N LEU A 268 -17.30 15.58 13.09
CA LEU A 268 -16.32 16.25 13.91
C LEU A 268 -16.76 17.68 14.22
N GLY A 269 -16.45 18.16 15.42
CA GLY A 269 -16.68 19.55 15.82
C GLY A 269 -15.61 20.52 15.26
N PRO A 270 -15.86 21.84 15.38
CA PRO A 270 -14.86 22.83 15.02
C PRO A 270 -13.55 22.59 15.81
N GLY A 271 -12.41 22.64 15.12
CA GLY A 271 -11.10 22.46 15.76
C GLY A 271 -10.66 21.02 16.01
N GLU A 272 -11.51 20.03 15.80
CA GLU A 272 -11.15 18.62 15.98
C GLU A 272 -10.37 18.09 14.77
N PRO A 273 -9.15 17.55 14.95
CA PRO A 273 -8.41 16.97 13.84
C PRO A 273 -9.04 15.64 13.40
N GLN A 274 -9.14 15.45 12.09
CA GLN A 274 -9.62 14.21 11.49
C GLN A 274 -8.51 13.15 11.50
N LEU A 275 -8.83 11.93 11.88
CA LEU A 275 -7.96 10.78 11.64
C LEU A 275 -7.89 10.49 10.13
N TYR A 276 -6.72 10.07 9.67
CA TYR A 276 -6.53 9.69 8.27
C TYR A 276 -7.37 8.45 7.93
N ASP A 277 -8.33 8.60 7.04
CA ASP A 277 -9.31 7.56 6.69
C ASP A 277 -9.48 7.35 5.17
N ALA A 278 -8.54 7.84 4.35
CA ALA A 278 -8.63 7.79 2.90
C ALA A 278 -8.90 6.39 2.35
N ASN A 279 -8.21 5.37 2.85
CA ASN A 279 -8.44 3.98 2.43
C ASN A 279 -9.79 3.43 2.93
N LEU A 280 -10.32 3.90 4.08
CA LEU A 280 -11.68 3.55 4.52
C LEU A 280 -12.75 4.19 3.61
N VAL A 281 -12.51 5.39 3.09
CA VAL A 281 -13.38 6.04 2.11
C VAL A 281 -13.45 5.22 0.82
N MET A 282 -12.30 4.77 0.30
CA MET A 282 -12.22 3.89 -0.87
C MET A 282 -12.89 2.54 -0.60
N LEU A 283 -12.54 1.92 0.53
CA LEU A 283 -13.09 0.62 0.92
C LEU A 283 -14.61 0.63 1.04
N ARG A 284 -15.16 1.74 1.50
CA ARG A 284 -16.60 1.91 1.57
C ARG A 284 -17.23 2.00 0.17
N ALA A 285 -16.62 2.71 -0.77
CA ALA A 285 -17.12 2.77 -2.15
C ALA A 285 -17.11 1.38 -2.81
N ILE A 286 -16.08 0.58 -2.54
CA ILE A 286 -15.99 -0.82 -2.98
C ILE A 286 -17.13 -1.63 -2.34
N ALA A 287 -17.26 -1.56 -1.02
CA ALA A 287 -18.26 -2.33 -0.29
C ALA A 287 -19.70 -1.97 -0.68
N ASP A 288 -19.99 -0.69 -0.95
CA ASP A 288 -21.32 -0.24 -1.42
C ASP A 288 -21.76 -1.01 -2.71
N ALA A 289 -20.81 -1.46 -3.55
CA ALA A 289 -21.09 -2.24 -4.76
C ALA A 289 -21.15 -3.75 -4.49
N VAL A 290 -20.19 -4.30 -3.70
CA VAL A 290 -20.01 -5.75 -3.58
C VAL A 290 -20.65 -6.36 -2.33
N ASP A 291 -20.90 -5.58 -1.25
CA ASP A 291 -21.43 -6.05 0.04
C ASP A 291 -22.04 -4.90 0.84
N PRO A 292 -23.34 -4.57 0.60
CA PRO A 292 -24.01 -3.46 1.27
C PRO A 292 -24.04 -3.54 2.79
N ASP A 293 -24.04 -4.75 3.37
CA ASP A 293 -24.03 -4.93 4.83
C ASP A 293 -22.68 -4.52 5.42
N ILE A 294 -21.56 -4.94 4.78
CA ILE A 294 -20.22 -4.48 5.17
C ILE A 294 -20.11 -2.96 4.95
N ALA A 295 -20.64 -2.41 3.86
CA ALA A 295 -20.65 -0.97 3.61
C ALA A 295 -21.33 -0.17 4.73
N GLN A 296 -22.50 -0.63 5.19
CA GLN A 296 -23.21 0.04 6.28
C GLN A 296 -22.43 -0.05 7.60
N ARG A 297 -21.79 -1.19 7.87
CA ARG A 297 -20.93 -1.37 9.05
C ARG A 297 -19.70 -0.47 8.98
N LEU A 298 -18.99 -0.42 7.86
CA LEU A 298 -17.85 0.48 7.63
C LEU A 298 -18.24 1.94 7.88
N LYS A 299 -19.40 2.39 7.35
CA LYS A 299 -19.91 3.74 7.57
C LYS A 299 -20.13 4.04 9.04
N ASN A 300 -20.72 3.12 9.78
CA ASN A 300 -21.04 3.33 11.19
C ASN A 300 -19.76 3.31 12.05
N GLN A 301 -18.86 2.37 11.77
CA GLN A 301 -17.63 2.22 12.55
C GLN A 301 -16.58 3.31 12.23
N THR A 302 -16.50 3.80 10.99
CA THR A 302 -15.67 4.98 10.67
C THR A 302 -16.13 6.21 11.47
N ARG A 303 -17.45 6.43 11.57
CA ARG A 303 -18.00 7.50 12.42
C ARG A 303 -17.72 7.27 13.92
N ALA A 304 -17.76 6.01 14.36
CA ALA A 304 -17.43 5.66 15.74
C ALA A 304 -15.96 5.90 16.02
N LEU A 305 -15.06 5.58 15.10
CA LEU A 305 -13.63 5.86 15.19
C LEU A 305 -13.36 7.36 15.40
N HIS A 306 -13.94 8.22 14.56
CA HIS A 306 -13.78 9.67 14.71
C HIS A 306 -14.33 10.19 16.04
N ARG A 307 -15.48 9.68 16.51
CA ARG A 307 -16.00 10.04 17.83
C ARG A 307 -15.12 9.53 18.99
N ALA A 308 -14.49 8.39 18.82
CA ALA A 308 -13.61 7.79 19.81
C ALA A 308 -12.38 8.66 20.13
N SER A 309 -11.94 9.53 19.19
CA SER A 309 -10.85 10.48 19.43
C SER A 309 -11.11 11.41 20.62
N ARG A 310 -12.38 11.70 20.93
CA ARG A 310 -12.79 12.48 22.11
C ARG A 310 -12.82 11.67 23.41
N GLN A 311 -12.79 10.34 23.31
CA GLN A 311 -12.95 9.43 24.45
C GLN A 311 -11.62 8.86 24.95
N GLY A 312 -10.53 9.15 24.23
CA GLY A 312 -9.18 8.75 24.58
C GLY A 312 -8.66 7.53 23.81
N ALA A 313 -7.39 7.25 24.02
CA ALA A 313 -6.59 6.28 23.24
C ALA A 313 -7.21 4.87 23.23
N GLY A 314 -7.70 4.39 24.35
CA GLY A 314 -8.32 3.05 24.44
C GLY A 314 -9.61 2.91 23.63
N ALA A 315 -10.41 3.98 23.50
CA ALA A 315 -11.60 3.98 22.67
C ALA A 315 -11.22 3.98 21.18
N VAL A 316 -10.21 4.76 20.77
CA VAL A 316 -9.67 4.77 19.41
C VAL A 316 -9.12 3.40 19.05
N ALA A 317 -8.34 2.77 19.93
CA ALA A 317 -7.76 1.45 19.68
C ALA A 317 -8.84 0.38 19.43
N ARG A 318 -9.92 0.36 20.22
CA ARG A 318 -11.03 -0.58 20.00
C ARG A 318 -11.73 -0.34 18.68
N ALA A 319 -12.09 0.91 18.37
CA ALA A 319 -12.78 1.24 17.13
C ALA A 319 -11.91 0.94 15.89
N ALA A 320 -10.61 1.17 15.99
CA ALA A 320 -9.65 0.85 14.93
C ALA A 320 -9.52 -0.67 14.70
N ASN A 321 -9.47 -1.48 15.77
CA ASN A 321 -9.43 -2.95 15.62
C ASN A 321 -10.70 -3.49 14.95
N GLU A 322 -11.88 -2.99 15.30
CA GLU A 322 -13.14 -3.40 14.66
C GLU A 322 -13.14 -3.08 13.15
N LEU A 323 -12.60 -1.93 12.76
CA LEU A 323 -12.44 -1.55 11.35
C LEU A 323 -11.39 -2.43 10.65
N ALA A 324 -10.29 -2.77 11.33
CA ALA A 324 -9.28 -3.68 10.78
C ALA A 324 -9.86 -5.06 10.48
N GLU A 325 -10.73 -5.59 11.36
CA GLU A 325 -11.41 -6.88 11.11
C GLU A 325 -12.37 -6.82 9.91
N LEU A 326 -13.09 -5.72 9.72
CA LEU A 326 -13.94 -5.55 8.54
C LEU A 326 -13.11 -5.46 7.25
N ALA A 327 -12.03 -4.72 7.30
CA ALA A 327 -11.11 -4.59 6.16
C ALA A 327 -10.47 -5.95 5.79
N ASP A 328 -10.10 -6.76 6.78
CA ASP A 328 -9.54 -8.11 6.59
C ASP A 328 -10.54 -9.07 5.91
N LYS A 329 -11.80 -9.08 6.37
CA LYS A 329 -12.87 -9.85 5.75
C LYS A 329 -13.07 -9.44 4.29
N LEU A 330 -13.03 -8.12 4.03
CA LEU A 330 -13.22 -7.61 2.68
C LEU A 330 -12.00 -7.92 1.79
N ALA A 331 -10.78 -7.84 2.31
CA ALA A 331 -9.57 -8.23 1.58
C ALA A 331 -9.65 -9.70 1.11
N THR A 332 -10.03 -10.61 2.02
CA THR A 332 -10.20 -12.03 1.70
C THR A 332 -11.27 -12.26 0.64
N ARG A 333 -12.43 -11.59 0.76
CA ARG A 333 -13.51 -11.66 -0.22
C ARG A 333 -13.07 -11.18 -1.59
N LEU A 334 -12.45 -9.99 -1.65
CA LEU A 334 -12.00 -9.37 -2.91
C LEU A 334 -10.89 -10.16 -3.59
N ASN A 335 -10.04 -10.83 -2.82
CA ASN A 335 -9.03 -11.72 -3.37
C ASN A 335 -9.65 -12.97 -4.03
N GLY A 336 -10.68 -13.55 -3.40
CA GLY A 336 -11.40 -14.71 -3.95
C GLY A 336 -12.41 -14.35 -5.05
N THR A 337 -13.13 -13.24 -4.89
CA THR A 337 -14.17 -12.76 -5.81
C THR A 337 -13.97 -11.27 -6.04
N PRO A 338 -13.17 -10.88 -7.04
CA PRO A 338 -12.94 -9.47 -7.36
C PRO A 338 -14.21 -8.81 -7.90
N PRO A 339 -14.30 -7.47 -7.85
CA PRO A 339 -15.38 -6.70 -8.46
C PRO A 339 -15.52 -7.03 -9.96
N ASP A 340 -16.74 -7.30 -10.40
CA ASP A 340 -17.02 -7.47 -11.81
C ASP A 340 -17.15 -6.11 -12.54
N ARG A 341 -17.42 -6.14 -13.87
CA ARG A 341 -17.54 -4.91 -14.67
C ARG A 341 -18.71 -4.01 -14.20
N ASN A 342 -19.80 -4.57 -13.69
CA ASN A 342 -20.93 -3.81 -13.19
C ASN A 342 -20.59 -3.19 -11.82
N ASP A 343 -19.94 -3.96 -10.95
CA ASP A 343 -19.41 -3.47 -9.67
C ASP A 343 -18.43 -2.32 -9.90
N LEU A 344 -17.49 -2.46 -10.85
CA LEU A 344 -16.51 -1.42 -11.17
C LEU A 344 -17.19 -0.12 -11.65
N ARG A 345 -18.21 -0.21 -12.51
CA ARG A 345 -18.99 0.96 -12.93
C ARG A 345 -19.77 1.58 -11.77
N ALA A 346 -20.33 0.76 -10.88
CA ALA A 346 -21.02 1.24 -9.69
C ALA A 346 -20.06 1.96 -8.74
N ILE A 347 -18.85 1.40 -8.54
CA ILE A 347 -17.79 2.02 -7.75
C ILE A 347 -17.38 3.37 -8.36
N LEU A 348 -17.10 3.41 -9.66
CA LEU A 348 -16.72 4.63 -10.38
C LEU A 348 -17.79 5.72 -10.26
N ASN A 349 -19.06 5.35 -10.46
CA ASN A 349 -20.20 6.26 -10.27
C ASN A 349 -20.31 6.78 -8.82
N THR A 350 -20.04 5.92 -7.84
CA THR A 350 -20.03 6.30 -6.43
C THR A 350 -18.90 7.30 -6.15
N LEU A 351 -17.67 7.00 -6.57
CA LEU A 351 -16.51 7.88 -6.39
C LEU A 351 -16.72 9.24 -7.06
N ALA A 352 -17.27 9.29 -8.26
CA ALA A 352 -17.54 10.51 -9.01
C ALA A 352 -18.85 11.22 -8.63
N SER A 353 -19.62 10.71 -7.66
CA SER A 353 -20.88 11.33 -7.25
C SER A 353 -20.64 12.62 -6.45
N ARG A 354 -21.55 13.61 -6.61
CA ARG A 354 -21.51 14.85 -5.83
C ARG A 354 -21.54 14.60 -4.32
N GLN A 355 -22.25 13.57 -3.88
CA GLN A 355 -22.37 13.19 -2.47
C GLN A 355 -21.07 12.60 -1.94
N HIS A 356 -20.28 11.92 -2.78
CA HIS A 356 -18.98 11.38 -2.45
C HIS A 356 -17.88 12.45 -2.59
N ALA A 357 -17.96 13.29 -3.62
CA ALA A 357 -17.07 14.43 -3.82
C ALA A 357 -17.03 15.38 -2.61
N ALA A 358 -18.12 15.50 -1.87
CA ALA A 358 -18.17 16.25 -0.62
C ALA A 358 -17.33 15.64 0.52
N LYS A 359 -16.81 14.40 0.37
CA LYS A 359 -15.92 13.74 1.33
C LYS A 359 -14.44 13.96 1.01
N TYR A 360 -14.12 14.40 -0.20
CA TYR A 360 -12.74 14.70 -0.62
C TYR A 360 -12.30 16.09 -0.16
N VAL A 361 -12.54 16.38 1.11
CA VAL A 361 -12.04 17.62 1.73
C VAL A 361 -10.57 17.51 2.06
N ASP A 362 -10.02 16.31 2.11
CA ASP A 362 -8.63 16.02 2.34
C ASP A 362 -7.91 15.54 1.07
N PHE A 363 -6.63 15.84 1.02
CA PHE A 363 -5.76 15.51 -0.10
C PHE A 363 -5.60 13.99 -0.25
N GLY A 364 -5.49 13.24 0.87
CA GLY A 364 -5.24 11.80 0.83
C GLY A 364 -6.39 11.04 0.16
N ALA A 365 -7.64 11.36 0.50
CA ALA A 365 -8.81 10.74 -0.14
C ALA A 365 -8.92 11.12 -1.63
N ALA A 366 -8.59 12.37 -1.99
CA ALA A 366 -8.58 12.80 -3.38
C ALA A 366 -7.50 12.08 -4.21
N GLU A 367 -6.28 11.95 -3.67
CA GLU A 367 -5.18 11.21 -4.29
C GLU A 367 -5.54 9.74 -4.51
N GLN A 368 -6.08 9.06 -3.49
CA GLN A 368 -6.55 7.68 -3.61
C GLN A 368 -7.68 7.53 -4.65
N THR A 369 -8.57 8.52 -4.75
CA THR A 369 -9.64 8.53 -5.75
C THR A 369 -9.09 8.66 -7.16
N THR A 370 -8.08 9.51 -7.39
CA THR A 370 -7.46 9.67 -8.71
C THR A 370 -6.86 8.35 -9.19
N MET A 371 -6.11 7.66 -8.33
CA MET A 371 -5.52 6.34 -8.64
C MET A 371 -6.61 5.28 -8.85
N ALA A 372 -7.66 5.27 -8.02
CA ALA A 372 -8.79 4.36 -8.17
C ALA A 372 -9.49 4.52 -9.52
N VAL A 373 -9.76 5.76 -9.93
CA VAL A 373 -10.39 6.07 -11.22
C VAL A 373 -9.54 5.56 -12.38
N ALA A 374 -8.23 5.78 -12.34
CA ALA A 374 -7.31 5.30 -13.38
C ALA A 374 -7.33 3.77 -13.48
N ALA A 375 -7.16 3.04 -12.37
CA ALA A 375 -7.16 1.57 -12.34
C ALA A 375 -8.49 0.96 -12.83
N ILE A 376 -9.62 1.57 -12.45
CA ILE A 376 -10.94 1.11 -12.86
C ILE A 376 -11.16 1.34 -14.35
N LEU A 377 -10.85 2.53 -14.88
CA LEU A 377 -10.99 2.85 -16.30
C LEU A 377 -10.13 1.96 -17.18
N GLU A 378 -8.87 1.74 -16.81
CA GLU A 378 -7.97 0.82 -17.50
C GLU A 378 -8.56 -0.60 -17.55
N THR A 379 -9.02 -1.12 -16.41
CA THR A 379 -9.62 -2.46 -16.33
C THR A 379 -10.91 -2.57 -17.15
N LEU A 380 -11.72 -1.52 -17.21
CA LEU A 380 -12.92 -1.46 -18.03
C LEU A 380 -12.62 -1.28 -19.50
N GLY A 381 -11.41 -0.86 -19.88
CA GLY A 381 -11.09 -0.45 -21.24
C GLY A 381 -11.88 0.80 -21.68
N GLU A 382 -12.25 1.66 -20.72
CA GLU A 382 -13.00 2.88 -20.95
C GLU A 382 -12.05 4.09 -20.92
N ALA A 383 -12.11 4.92 -21.97
CA ALA A 383 -11.32 6.15 -22.07
C ALA A 383 -12.24 7.35 -21.92
N PRO A 384 -12.00 8.24 -20.94
CA PRO A 384 -12.70 9.52 -20.84
C PRO A 384 -12.27 10.47 -21.97
N ASP A 385 -12.95 11.62 -22.09
CA ASP A 385 -12.51 12.70 -22.97
C ASP A 385 -11.03 13.05 -22.66
N PRO A 386 -10.19 13.34 -23.67
CA PRO A 386 -8.81 13.75 -23.48
C PRO A 386 -8.69 14.88 -22.45
N GLY A 387 -7.78 14.75 -21.52
CA GLY A 387 -7.53 15.74 -20.46
C GLY A 387 -8.45 15.67 -19.24
N ALA A 388 -9.54 14.88 -19.25
CA ALA A 388 -10.40 14.75 -18.07
C ALA A 388 -9.69 14.03 -16.91
N LEU A 389 -8.91 13.01 -17.23
CA LEU A 389 -8.09 12.30 -16.25
C LEU A 389 -6.87 13.13 -15.83
N ASP A 390 -6.24 13.86 -16.78
CA ASP A 390 -5.12 14.75 -16.49
C ASP A 390 -5.50 15.83 -15.48
N GLN A 391 -6.72 16.38 -15.56
CA GLN A 391 -7.21 17.35 -14.58
C GLN A 391 -7.31 16.78 -13.16
N LEU A 392 -7.63 15.50 -12.99
CA LEU A 392 -7.59 14.85 -11.68
C LEU A 392 -6.17 14.71 -11.15
N TYR A 393 -5.23 14.31 -12.01
CA TYR A 393 -3.81 14.24 -11.65
C TYR A 393 -3.26 15.61 -11.29
N ASP A 394 -3.58 16.65 -12.07
CA ASP A 394 -3.16 18.03 -11.79
C ASP A 394 -3.71 18.51 -10.45
N ALA A 395 -4.96 18.21 -10.14
CA ALA A 395 -5.59 18.57 -8.87
C ALA A 395 -4.98 17.85 -7.66
N THR A 396 -4.29 16.71 -7.88
CA THR A 396 -3.69 15.88 -6.81
C THR A 396 -2.16 15.83 -6.85
N GLN A 397 -1.49 16.72 -7.60
CA GLN A 397 -0.02 16.77 -7.67
C GLN A 397 0.65 17.18 -6.35
N SER A 398 0.00 18.00 -5.53
CA SER A 398 0.64 18.54 -4.34
C SER A 398 -0.37 18.86 -3.24
N PRO A 399 -0.15 18.36 -2.02
CA PRO A 399 -1.01 18.70 -0.88
C PRO A 399 -1.01 20.20 -0.56
N ALA A 400 0.10 20.93 -0.84
CA ALA A 400 0.21 22.37 -0.59
C ALA A 400 -0.66 23.21 -1.54
N ARG A 401 -1.03 22.68 -2.71
CA ARG A 401 -1.86 23.35 -3.72
C ARG A 401 -3.25 22.74 -3.86
N PHE A 402 -3.55 21.76 -3.06
CA PHE A 402 -4.82 21.05 -3.15
C PHE A 402 -6.02 21.96 -2.87
N ASN A 403 -7.00 21.89 -3.76
CA ASN A 403 -8.28 22.59 -3.64
C ASN A 403 -9.43 21.59 -3.84
N SER A 404 -10.17 21.30 -2.79
CA SER A 404 -11.26 20.32 -2.79
C SER A 404 -12.37 20.64 -3.80
N ARG A 405 -12.69 21.92 -4.02
CA ARG A 405 -13.69 22.32 -5.03
C ARG A 405 -13.16 22.10 -6.45
N GLY A 406 -11.89 22.41 -6.71
CA GLY A 406 -11.25 22.14 -8.00
C GLY A 406 -11.27 20.65 -8.32
N PHE A 407 -10.91 19.82 -7.35
CA PHE A 407 -10.96 18.37 -7.47
C PHE A 407 -12.38 17.84 -7.73
N ALA A 408 -13.38 18.33 -6.98
CA ALA A 408 -14.77 17.94 -7.19
C ALA A 408 -15.29 18.31 -8.59
N ASN A 409 -14.85 19.47 -9.13
CA ASN A 409 -15.19 19.88 -10.49
C ASN A 409 -14.55 18.97 -11.54
N ALA A 410 -13.27 18.60 -11.36
CA ALA A 410 -12.58 17.67 -12.24
C ALA A 410 -13.26 16.28 -12.27
N LEU A 411 -13.67 15.76 -11.10
CA LEU A 411 -14.46 14.53 -11.02
C LEU A 411 -15.81 14.63 -11.74
N ALA A 412 -16.48 15.78 -11.62
CA ALA A 412 -17.76 15.99 -12.31
C ALA A 412 -17.58 16.03 -13.82
N GLN A 413 -16.52 16.65 -14.33
CA GLN A 413 -16.17 16.67 -15.76
C GLN A 413 -15.84 15.27 -16.28
N LEU A 414 -15.01 14.52 -15.54
CA LEU A 414 -14.74 13.13 -15.88
C LEU A 414 -16.04 12.31 -16.00
N ARG A 415 -16.91 12.42 -15.02
CA ARG A 415 -18.20 11.70 -15.03
C ARG A 415 -19.07 12.05 -16.24
N GLU A 416 -19.11 13.31 -16.64
CA GLU A 416 -19.87 13.71 -17.82
C GLU A 416 -19.23 13.17 -19.13
N SER A 417 -17.89 13.08 -19.19
CA SER A 417 -17.18 12.52 -20.32
C SER A 417 -17.43 11.01 -20.52
N LEU A 418 -17.71 10.27 -19.45
CA LEU A 418 -18.00 8.83 -19.47
C LEU A 418 -19.47 8.50 -19.85
N LYS A 419 -20.34 9.49 -20.00
CA LYS A 419 -21.72 9.29 -20.43
C LYS A 419 -21.88 9.33 -21.96
N LYS A 420 -20.87 9.79 -22.66
CA LYS A 420 -20.84 9.91 -24.12
C LYS A 420 -20.40 8.62 -24.77
#